data_0e0d723d9b0fd55949bf64a32f0eb143
#
_entry.id   0e0d723d9b0fd55949bf64a32f0eb143
#
_cell.length_a   1.000
_cell.length_b   1.000
_cell.length_c   1.000
_cell.angle_alpha   90.00
_cell.angle_beta   90.00
_cell.angle_gamma   90.00
#
_symmetry.space_group_name_H-M   'P 1'
#
loop_
_entity.id
_entity.type
_entity.pdbx_description
1 polymer ?
#
loop_
_entity_poly.entity_id
_entity_poly.type
_entity_poly.pdbx_seq_one_letter_code
_entity_poly.pdbx_strand_id
1 'polypeptide(L)'
;MTKKRGVALWFAATSAIFFTRALIFSSFLSRGPEVQAALHLDTAQMGFLSMLYPAGGLIGLTFSGPLVARFGTKLVNTATFTLASMSFIGLGAAIDAGNLLLAMIFLLLVGLPMAIVDFVGNIEGTAVNNASKHSLFTAIHGLFGVGMLVGANLASWLISQHSSITATYAGIGIFVGIVSVAAGYAFADERTPLPTKRSRDRNLERTASVWFEKRSILIAIIGFSFIMAETSAGTWVPIALTQVGFSSAAAAFAFGVFWIVITLGRLLGGFVVDRFGRRLTILGCALLTASGILVFMAGPAIHFPYLGLVLWGLGMSAGFPLTITAMGDDPKFASARINMIITVVYFSSITVGPALGGVGQALGIYVAFGIPAALLILSAALSGVTRPLEIK
;
A
#
# COMPACT_ATOMS: atom_id res chain seq x y z
N MET A 1 16.38 26.71 21.00
CA MET A 1 17.58 25.80 21.00
C MET A 1 17.06 24.37 20.89
N THR A 2 16.92 23.85 19.70
CA THR A 2 16.55 22.44 19.45
C THR A 2 17.76 21.59 19.76
N LYS A 3 17.70 20.81 20.88
CA LYS A 3 18.66 19.74 21.14
C LYS A 3 18.80 18.91 19.86
N LYS A 4 20.02 18.79 19.32
CA LYS A 4 20.35 17.87 18.23
C LYS A 4 20.00 16.46 18.69
N ARG A 5 18.76 16.04 18.44
CA ARG A 5 18.37 14.63 18.58
C ARG A 5 19.24 13.86 17.62
N GLY A 6 19.84 12.75 18.08
CA GLY A 6 20.73 11.98 17.23
C GLY A 6 19.94 11.50 15.99
N VAL A 7 20.49 11.69 14.78
CA VAL A 7 19.88 11.24 13.50
C VAL A 7 19.47 9.77 13.58
N ALA A 8 20.22 8.96 14.34
CA ALA A 8 19.90 7.55 14.54
C ALA A 8 18.55 7.31 15.25
N LEU A 9 18.24 8.08 16.30
CA LEU A 9 16.96 7.96 17.01
C LEU A 9 15.80 8.43 16.12
N TRP A 10 15.99 9.49 15.38
CA TRP A 10 15.00 10.02 14.43
C TRP A 10 14.73 9.02 13.29
N PHE A 11 15.79 8.43 12.71
CA PHE A 11 15.69 7.36 11.73
C PHE A 11 14.92 6.15 12.27
N ALA A 12 15.26 5.69 13.50
CA ALA A 12 14.58 4.57 14.13
C ALA A 12 13.09 4.84 14.35
N ALA A 13 12.73 6.05 14.81
CA ALA A 13 11.34 6.44 15.02
C ALA A 13 10.55 6.48 13.70
N THR A 14 11.10 7.10 12.65
CA THR A 14 10.45 7.16 11.35
C THR A 14 10.31 5.76 10.72
N SER A 15 11.33 4.92 10.85
CA SER A 15 11.30 3.51 10.42
C SER A 15 10.22 2.72 11.16
N ALA A 16 10.09 2.92 12.46
CA ALA A 16 9.06 2.26 13.29
C ALA A 16 7.63 2.64 12.84
N ILE A 17 7.42 3.88 12.38
CA ILE A 17 6.13 4.32 11.82
C ILE A 17 5.79 3.53 10.55
N PHE A 18 6.72 3.39 9.60
CA PHE A 18 6.49 2.63 8.38
C PHE A 18 6.25 1.14 8.67
N PHE A 19 7.02 0.56 9.58
CA PHE A 19 6.86 -0.82 10.02
C PHE A 19 5.49 -1.08 10.66
N THR A 20 5.09 -0.26 11.64
CA THR A 20 3.83 -0.46 12.38
C THR A 20 2.60 -0.18 11.54
N ARG A 21 2.67 0.77 10.62
CA ARG A 21 1.62 1.00 9.63
C ARG A 21 1.40 -0.24 8.75
N ALA A 22 2.47 -0.84 8.27
CA ALA A 22 2.42 -2.05 7.48
C ALA A 22 1.90 -3.25 8.29
N LEU A 23 2.24 -3.33 9.57
CA LEU A 23 1.77 -4.38 10.48
C LEU A 23 0.24 -4.39 10.60
N ILE A 24 -0.40 -3.23 10.82
CA ILE A 24 -1.87 -3.10 10.84
C ILE A 24 -2.47 -3.56 9.51
N PHE A 25 -1.95 -3.02 8.40
CA PHE A 25 -2.50 -3.29 7.07
C PHE A 25 -2.38 -4.77 6.69
N SER A 26 -1.20 -5.36 6.88
CA SER A 26 -0.96 -6.76 6.58
C SER A 26 -1.80 -7.71 7.44
N SER A 27 -1.96 -7.40 8.73
CA SER A 27 -2.77 -8.22 9.64
C SER A 27 -4.25 -8.21 9.25
N PHE A 28 -4.79 -7.08 8.79
CA PHE A 28 -6.15 -7.02 8.26
C PHE A 28 -6.30 -7.87 7.00
N LEU A 29 -5.41 -7.69 6.01
CA LEU A 29 -5.47 -8.41 4.74
C LEU A 29 -5.32 -9.93 4.92
N SER A 30 -4.41 -10.35 5.79
CA SER A 30 -4.13 -11.77 6.04
C SER A 30 -5.30 -12.51 6.69
N ARG A 31 -6.14 -11.82 7.45
CA ARG A 31 -7.35 -12.36 8.08
C ARG A 31 -8.63 -12.18 7.23
N GLY A 32 -8.49 -11.79 5.97
CA GLY A 32 -9.61 -11.61 5.06
C GLY A 32 -10.63 -12.77 5.04
N PRO A 33 -10.20 -14.05 4.95
CA PRO A 33 -11.11 -15.19 5.01
C PRO A 33 -11.92 -15.27 6.31
N GLU A 34 -11.29 -14.99 7.46
CA GLU A 34 -11.96 -15.02 8.77
C GLU A 34 -12.92 -13.83 8.90
N VAL A 35 -12.55 -12.66 8.42
CA VAL A 35 -13.43 -11.47 8.37
C VAL A 35 -14.67 -11.77 7.53
N GLN A 36 -14.48 -12.36 6.34
CA GLN A 36 -15.58 -12.74 5.45
C GLN A 36 -16.51 -13.74 6.12
N ALA A 37 -15.96 -14.75 6.78
CA ALA A 37 -16.74 -15.79 7.47
C ALA A 37 -17.49 -15.24 8.69
N ALA A 38 -16.82 -14.43 9.54
CA ALA A 38 -17.41 -13.88 10.78
C ALA A 38 -18.55 -12.89 10.49
N LEU A 39 -18.48 -12.14 9.40
CA LEU A 39 -19.52 -11.20 8.99
C LEU A 39 -20.52 -11.81 7.99
N HIS A 40 -20.41 -13.10 7.66
CA HIS A 40 -21.26 -13.82 6.70
C HIS A 40 -21.36 -13.13 5.33
N LEU A 41 -20.24 -12.58 4.82
CA LEU A 41 -20.21 -11.82 3.58
C LEU A 41 -20.05 -12.74 2.36
N ASP A 42 -20.80 -12.45 1.32
CA ASP A 42 -20.48 -12.96 -0.02
C ASP A 42 -19.25 -12.23 -0.62
N THR A 43 -18.79 -12.71 -1.77
CA THR A 43 -17.57 -12.16 -2.39
C THR A 43 -17.74 -10.69 -2.81
N ALA A 44 -18.91 -10.29 -3.29
CA ALA A 44 -19.18 -8.90 -3.67
C ALA A 44 -19.21 -7.99 -2.44
N GLN A 45 -19.88 -8.42 -1.36
CA GLN A 45 -19.94 -7.67 -0.10
C GLN A 45 -18.56 -7.51 0.54
N MET A 46 -17.72 -8.56 0.52
CA MET A 46 -16.32 -8.46 0.98
C MET A 46 -15.52 -7.45 0.13
N GLY A 47 -15.78 -7.40 -1.16
CA GLY A 47 -15.22 -6.38 -2.05
C GLY A 47 -15.60 -4.96 -1.64
N PHE A 48 -16.88 -4.72 -1.34
CA PHE A 48 -17.36 -3.43 -0.84
C PHE A 48 -16.75 -3.08 0.53
N LEU A 49 -16.64 -4.04 1.45
CA LEU A 49 -15.99 -3.81 2.72
C LEU A 49 -14.53 -3.39 2.53
N SER A 50 -13.77 -4.11 1.72
CA SER A 50 -12.34 -3.87 1.53
C SER A 50 -12.02 -2.50 0.92
N MET A 51 -12.90 -1.91 0.10
CA MET A 51 -12.70 -0.59 -0.48
C MET A 51 -12.73 0.55 0.55
N LEU A 52 -13.32 0.33 1.74
CA LEU A 52 -13.48 1.38 2.75
C LEU A 52 -12.13 1.83 3.34
N TYR A 53 -11.16 0.93 3.45
CA TYR A 53 -9.83 1.30 3.90
C TYR A 53 -9.15 2.33 2.96
N PRO A 54 -8.96 2.06 1.66
CA PRO A 54 -8.38 3.05 0.75
C PRO A 54 -9.29 4.28 0.55
N ALA A 55 -10.63 4.16 0.66
CA ALA A 55 -11.54 5.28 0.61
C ALA A 55 -11.34 6.22 1.81
N GLY A 56 -11.22 5.67 3.01
CA GLY A 56 -10.82 6.43 4.20
C GLY A 56 -9.47 7.10 4.01
N GLY A 57 -8.51 6.40 3.42
CA GLY A 57 -7.18 6.94 3.10
C GLY A 57 -7.23 8.13 2.14
N LEU A 58 -8.04 8.07 1.09
CA LEU A 58 -8.22 9.19 0.17
C LEU A 58 -8.80 10.43 0.89
N ILE A 59 -9.78 10.23 1.78
CA ILE A 59 -10.33 11.31 2.63
C ILE A 59 -9.22 11.86 3.53
N GLY A 60 -8.47 11.01 4.23
CA GLY A 60 -7.39 11.41 5.13
C GLY A 60 -6.30 12.23 4.44
N LEU A 61 -5.94 11.85 3.21
CA LEU A 61 -4.94 12.56 2.42
C LEU A 61 -5.31 14.02 2.19
N THR A 62 -6.60 14.34 1.99
CA THR A 62 -7.06 15.73 1.77
C THR A 62 -6.82 16.64 2.99
N PHE A 63 -6.81 16.06 4.20
CA PHE A 63 -6.60 16.78 5.46
C PHE A 63 -5.12 16.78 5.91
N SER A 64 -4.26 15.93 5.34
CA SER A 64 -2.89 15.73 5.80
C SER A 64 -2.08 17.02 5.84
N GLY A 65 -2.02 17.77 4.72
CA GLY A 65 -1.27 19.02 4.62
C GLY A 65 -1.74 20.09 5.60
N PRO A 66 -3.04 20.46 5.62
CA PRO A 66 -3.60 21.43 6.58
C PRO A 66 -3.34 21.07 8.05
N LEU A 67 -3.48 19.80 8.42
CA LEU A 67 -3.26 19.35 9.80
C LEU A 67 -1.78 19.51 10.20
N VAL A 68 -0.85 19.06 9.34
CA VAL A 68 0.60 19.20 9.61
C VAL A 68 1.02 20.67 9.67
N ALA A 69 0.50 21.50 8.76
CA ALA A 69 0.82 22.93 8.77
C ALA A 69 0.38 23.62 10.06
N ARG A 70 -0.77 23.22 10.61
CA ARG A 70 -1.35 23.85 11.82
C ARG A 70 -0.74 23.29 13.11
N PHE A 71 -0.56 21.96 13.19
CA PHE A 71 -0.27 21.26 14.43
C PHE A 71 1.13 20.64 14.50
N GLY A 72 1.87 20.58 13.39
CA GLY A 72 3.17 19.94 13.28
C GLY A 72 3.10 18.43 13.17
N THR A 73 4.19 17.82 12.71
CA THR A 73 4.26 16.36 12.45
C THR A 73 4.12 15.54 13.73
N LYS A 74 4.68 16.00 14.85
CA LYS A 74 4.67 15.28 16.12
C LYS A 74 3.25 15.03 16.63
N LEU A 75 2.45 16.10 16.79
CA LEU A 75 1.11 15.99 17.33
C LEU A 75 0.19 15.24 16.35
N VAL A 76 0.27 15.56 15.05
CA VAL A 76 -0.52 14.91 14.02
C VAL A 76 -0.25 13.41 14.00
N ASN A 77 1.03 12.98 13.99
CA ASN A 77 1.38 11.55 14.03
C ASN A 77 0.77 10.85 15.25
N THR A 78 1.01 11.40 16.45
CA THR A 78 0.55 10.76 17.69
C THR A 78 -0.98 10.65 17.74
N ALA A 79 -1.69 11.73 17.40
CA ALA A 79 -3.15 11.73 17.42
C ALA A 79 -3.76 10.79 16.38
N THR A 80 -3.24 10.82 15.14
CA THR A 80 -3.80 9.99 14.05
C THR A 80 -3.47 8.52 14.23
N PHE A 81 -2.26 8.17 14.68
CA PHE A 81 -1.95 6.77 14.97
C PHE A 81 -2.72 6.23 16.19
N THR A 82 -2.93 7.04 17.22
CA THR A 82 -3.77 6.65 18.36
C THR A 82 -5.20 6.38 17.88
N LEU A 83 -5.75 7.27 17.03
CA LEU A 83 -7.07 7.06 16.43
C LEU A 83 -7.12 5.76 15.59
N ALA A 84 -6.10 5.53 14.75
CA ALA A 84 -6.00 4.31 13.97
C ALA A 84 -5.92 3.05 14.84
N SER A 85 -5.13 3.08 15.91
CA SER A 85 -5.00 1.98 16.86
C SER A 85 -6.32 1.66 17.55
N MET A 86 -7.01 2.68 18.08
CA MET A 86 -8.33 2.52 18.71
C MET A 86 -9.36 1.99 17.70
N SER A 87 -9.36 2.53 16.47
CA SER A 87 -10.26 2.08 15.41
C SER A 87 -9.97 0.63 14.99
N PHE A 88 -8.70 0.22 14.98
CA PHE A 88 -8.32 -1.15 14.65
C PHE A 88 -8.76 -2.15 15.73
N ILE A 89 -8.68 -1.76 17.00
CA ILE A 89 -9.23 -2.54 18.12
C ILE A 89 -10.75 -2.66 17.97
N GLY A 90 -11.43 -1.54 17.73
CA GLY A 90 -12.87 -1.50 17.51
C GLY A 90 -13.32 -2.31 16.30
N LEU A 91 -12.52 -2.32 15.22
CA LEU A 91 -12.76 -3.15 14.05
C LEU A 91 -12.78 -4.64 14.41
N GLY A 92 -11.79 -5.10 15.19
CA GLY A 92 -11.76 -6.50 15.66
C GLY A 92 -12.99 -6.87 16.46
N ALA A 93 -13.37 -6.04 17.42
CA ALA A 93 -14.56 -6.25 18.24
C ALA A 93 -15.86 -6.26 17.42
N ALA A 94 -15.96 -5.37 16.42
CA ALA A 94 -17.12 -5.32 15.53
C ALA A 94 -17.25 -6.58 14.66
N ILE A 95 -16.11 -7.12 14.17
CA ILE A 95 -16.08 -8.32 13.33
C ILE A 95 -16.48 -9.55 14.18
N ASP A 96 -15.86 -9.76 15.35
CA ASP A 96 -16.17 -10.90 16.21
C ASP A 96 -17.63 -10.83 16.74
N ALA A 97 -18.20 -9.63 16.85
CA ALA A 97 -19.62 -9.43 17.18
C ALA A 97 -20.58 -9.62 15.97
N GLY A 98 -20.07 -9.91 14.76
CA GLY A 98 -20.88 -10.03 13.55
C GLY A 98 -21.54 -8.71 13.10
N ASN A 99 -21.06 -7.55 13.55
CA ASN A 99 -21.67 -6.25 13.27
C ASN A 99 -21.02 -5.58 12.06
N LEU A 100 -21.61 -5.81 10.88
CA LEU A 100 -21.11 -5.28 9.63
C LEU A 100 -21.04 -3.73 9.62
N LEU A 101 -22.06 -3.03 10.12
CA LEU A 101 -22.10 -1.57 10.10
C LEU A 101 -20.94 -0.97 10.91
N LEU A 102 -20.69 -1.49 12.11
CA LEU A 102 -19.55 -1.04 12.93
C LEU A 102 -18.22 -1.41 12.29
N ALA A 103 -18.12 -2.59 11.67
CA ALA A 103 -16.91 -2.98 10.95
C ALA A 103 -16.62 -2.03 9.77
N MET A 104 -17.63 -1.63 9.01
CA MET A 104 -17.50 -0.64 7.92
C MET A 104 -17.02 0.72 8.44
N ILE A 105 -17.63 1.22 9.52
CA ILE A 105 -17.24 2.50 10.14
C ILE A 105 -15.80 2.44 10.64
N PHE A 106 -15.44 1.41 11.40
CA PHE A 106 -14.09 1.28 11.93
C PHE A 106 -13.04 1.09 10.84
N LEU A 107 -13.34 0.36 9.76
CA LEU A 107 -12.40 0.18 8.66
C LEU A 107 -12.10 1.49 7.93
N LEU A 108 -13.12 2.32 7.70
CA LEU A 108 -12.95 3.68 7.18
C LEU A 108 -12.12 4.55 8.16
N LEU A 109 -12.40 4.44 9.47
CA LEU A 109 -11.67 5.14 10.53
C LEU A 109 -10.26 4.60 10.77
N VAL A 110 -9.90 3.42 10.30
CA VAL A 110 -8.50 2.96 10.22
C VAL A 110 -7.82 3.58 9.00
N GLY A 111 -8.45 3.54 7.83
CA GLY A 111 -7.86 4.03 6.59
C GLY A 111 -7.55 5.52 6.61
N LEU A 112 -8.47 6.34 7.12
CA LEU A 112 -8.35 7.80 7.16
C LEU A 112 -7.08 8.28 7.89
N PRO A 113 -6.82 7.92 9.16
CA PRO A 113 -5.61 8.34 9.85
C PRO A 113 -4.34 7.67 9.28
N MET A 114 -4.44 6.48 8.69
CA MET A 114 -3.28 5.81 8.11
C MET A 114 -2.68 6.56 6.92
N ALA A 115 -3.49 7.23 6.10
CA ALA A 115 -2.99 8.09 5.03
C ALA A 115 -2.32 9.36 5.57
N ILE A 116 -2.83 9.92 6.67
CA ILE A 116 -2.20 11.07 7.34
C ILE A 116 -0.84 10.66 7.94
N VAL A 117 -0.76 9.49 8.57
CA VAL A 117 0.48 8.92 9.09
C VAL A 117 1.50 8.70 7.97
N ASP A 118 1.07 8.20 6.80
CA ASP A 118 1.94 8.04 5.64
C ASP A 118 2.52 9.38 5.19
N PHE A 119 1.68 10.40 5.10
CA PHE A 119 2.10 11.75 4.75
C PHE A 119 3.13 12.32 5.74
N VAL A 120 2.87 12.19 7.05
CA VAL A 120 3.81 12.61 8.12
C VAL A 120 5.11 11.82 8.03
N GLY A 121 5.03 10.51 7.87
CA GLY A 121 6.20 9.63 7.74
C GLY A 121 7.10 10.01 6.56
N ASN A 122 6.51 10.40 5.43
CA ASN A 122 7.26 10.88 4.26
C ASN A 122 7.94 12.23 4.51
N ILE A 123 7.31 13.16 5.24
CA ILE A 123 7.94 14.44 5.64
C ILE A 123 9.15 14.17 6.55
N GLU A 124 8.95 13.43 7.64
CA GLU A 124 10.00 13.11 8.61
C GLU A 124 11.12 12.27 7.96
N GLY A 125 10.76 11.31 7.09
CA GLY A 125 11.71 10.50 6.34
C GLY A 125 12.58 11.32 5.40
N THR A 126 12.01 12.30 4.71
CA THR A 126 12.75 13.24 3.88
C THR A 126 13.68 14.10 4.73
N ALA A 127 13.20 14.61 5.86
CA ALA A 127 13.99 15.44 6.77
C ALA A 127 15.16 14.67 7.39
N VAL A 128 14.95 13.42 7.83
CA VAL A 128 16.01 12.52 8.32
C VAL A 128 17.05 12.25 7.22
N ASN A 129 16.58 11.96 5.99
CA ASN A 129 17.47 11.70 4.86
C ASN A 129 18.37 12.92 4.57
N ASN A 130 17.80 14.14 4.59
CA ASN A 130 18.54 15.37 4.37
C ASN A 130 19.52 15.71 5.50
N ALA A 131 19.23 15.25 6.74
CA ALA A 131 20.13 15.42 7.90
C ALA A 131 21.24 14.37 7.96
N SER A 132 21.17 13.33 7.13
CA SER A 132 22.14 12.22 7.07
C SER A 132 23.15 12.39 5.94
N LYS A 133 24.33 11.78 6.10
CA LYS A 133 25.32 11.61 5.04
C LYS A 133 25.00 10.42 4.12
N HIS A 134 24.08 9.56 4.51
CA HIS A 134 23.68 8.34 3.81
C HIS A 134 22.23 8.46 3.32
N SER A 135 21.89 7.80 2.23
CA SER A 135 20.52 7.71 1.74
C SER A 135 19.71 6.77 2.64
N LEU A 136 18.97 7.34 3.60
CA LEU A 136 18.16 6.59 4.56
C LEU A 136 16.71 6.38 4.10
N PHE A 137 16.22 7.17 3.15
CA PHE A 137 14.82 7.15 2.73
C PHE A 137 14.37 5.79 2.18
N THR A 138 15.24 5.15 1.38
CA THR A 138 14.96 3.80 0.85
C THR A 138 14.90 2.75 1.96
N ALA A 139 15.76 2.85 2.97
CA ALA A 139 15.76 1.93 4.11
C ALA A 139 14.48 2.09 4.95
N ILE A 140 14.01 3.33 5.17
CA ILE A 140 12.74 3.61 5.85
C ILE A 140 11.57 2.92 5.14
N HIS A 141 11.49 3.07 3.80
CA HIS A 141 10.45 2.39 3.01
C HIS A 141 10.60 0.87 2.97
N GLY A 142 11.84 0.37 3.06
CA GLY A 142 12.11 -1.06 3.21
C GLY A 142 11.48 -1.66 4.46
N LEU A 143 11.44 -0.91 5.56
CA LEU A 143 10.79 -1.34 6.81
C LEU A 143 9.26 -1.51 6.66
N PHE A 144 8.63 -0.83 5.72
CA PHE A 144 7.24 -1.12 5.37
C PHE A 144 7.09 -2.56 4.84
N GLY A 145 7.96 -2.98 3.92
CA GLY A 145 7.96 -4.37 3.42
C GLY A 145 8.20 -5.41 4.52
N VAL A 146 9.13 -5.12 5.45
CA VAL A 146 9.35 -5.96 6.64
C VAL A 146 8.11 -6.01 7.52
N GLY A 147 7.43 -4.89 7.73
CA GLY A 147 6.17 -4.83 8.49
C GLY A 147 5.05 -5.66 7.85
N MET A 148 4.94 -5.63 6.51
CA MET A 148 3.99 -6.47 5.75
C MET A 148 4.28 -7.96 5.96
N LEU A 149 5.54 -8.35 5.85
CA LEU A 149 5.99 -9.72 6.08
C LEU A 149 5.71 -10.19 7.51
N VAL A 150 6.13 -9.40 8.50
CA VAL A 150 5.93 -9.74 9.92
C VAL A 150 4.44 -9.81 10.25
N GLY A 151 3.63 -8.87 9.75
CA GLY A 151 2.18 -8.86 9.99
C GLY A 151 1.47 -10.09 9.42
N ALA A 152 1.82 -10.52 8.20
CA ALA A 152 1.25 -11.71 7.60
C ALA A 152 1.62 -12.99 8.35
N ASN A 153 2.89 -13.16 8.72
CA ASN A 153 3.35 -14.34 9.45
C ASN A 153 2.82 -14.35 10.90
N LEU A 154 2.74 -13.20 11.56
CA LEU A 154 2.13 -13.07 12.88
C LEU A 154 0.63 -13.43 12.81
N ALA A 155 -0.09 -12.94 11.80
CA ALA A 155 -1.48 -13.32 11.59
C ALA A 155 -1.61 -14.83 11.35
N SER A 156 -0.78 -15.44 10.49
CA SER A 156 -0.75 -16.87 10.24
C SER A 156 -0.56 -17.67 11.55
N TRP A 157 0.41 -17.28 12.36
CA TRP A 157 0.68 -17.93 13.64
C TRP A 157 -0.49 -17.78 14.63
N LEU A 158 -1.03 -16.56 14.79
CA LEU A 158 -2.17 -16.31 15.70
C LEU A 158 -3.43 -17.05 15.24
N ILE A 159 -3.68 -17.18 13.94
CA ILE A 159 -4.78 -17.99 13.39
C ILE A 159 -4.57 -19.47 13.76
N SER A 160 -3.35 -19.99 13.64
CA SER A 160 -3.05 -21.38 14.02
C SER A 160 -3.23 -21.67 15.53
N GLN A 161 -3.14 -20.62 16.36
CA GLN A 161 -3.42 -20.67 17.79
C GLN A 161 -4.91 -20.42 18.10
N HIS A 162 -5.79 -20.33 17.11
CA HIS A 162 -7.23 -20.02 17.27
C HIS A 162 -7.49 -18.69 18.00
N SER A 163 -6.59 -17.72 17.87
CA SER A 163 -6.75 -16.39 18.45
C SER A 163 -7.87 -15.63 17.74
N SER A 164 -8.79 -15.01 18.50
CA SER A 164 -9.87 -14.21 17.95
C SER A 164 -9.35 -13.00 17.17
N ILE A 165 -10.18 -12.44 16.28
CA ILE A 165 -9.84 -11.23 15.52
C ILE A 165 -9.65 -10.07 16.49
N THR A 166 -10.52 -9.94 17.49
CA THR A 166 -10.41 -8.91 18.55
C THR A 166 -9.09 -8.99 19.29
N ALA A 167 -8.68 -10.17 19.76
CA ALA A 167 -7.44 -10.32 20.51
C ALA A 167 -6.21 -9.96 19.66
N THR A 168 -6.20 -10.39 18.40
CA THR A 168 -5.13 -10.06 17.44
C THR A 168 -5.05 -8.55 17.19
N TYR A 169 -6.18 -7.93 16.87
CA TYR A 169 -6.21 -6.50 16.52
C TYR A 169 -5.99 -5.60 17.74
N ALA A 170 -6.42 -6.05 18.94
CA ALA A 170 -6.12 -5.36 20.20
C ALA A 170 -4.62 -5.39 20.52
N GLY A 171 -3.98 -6.55 20.45
CA GLY A 171 -2.55 -6.67 20.68
C GLY A 171 -1.72 -5.81 19.73
N ILE A 172 -2.02 -5.87 18.43
CA ILE A 172 -1.35 -5.05 17.41
C ILE A 172 -1.67 -3.56 17.61
N GLY A 173 -2.92 -3.20 17.85
CA GLY A 173 -3.34 -1.80 18.04
C GLY A 173 -2.67 -1.16 19.26
N ILE A 174 -2.61 -1.87 20.39
CA ILE A 174 -1.91 -1.40 21.60
C ILE A 174 -0.42 -1.21 21.32
N PHE A 175 0.24 -2.19 20.69
CA PHE A 175 1.64 -2.10 20.32
C PHE A 175 1.93 -0.88 19.43
N VAL A 176 1.12 -0.71 18.39
CA VAL A 176 1.23 0.43 17.44
C VAL A 176 0.99 1.76 18.14
N GLY A 177 0.01 1.85 19.03
CA GLY A 177 -0.26 3.04 19.82
C GLY A 177 0.93 3.44 20.71
N ILE A 178 1.54 2.47 21.39
CA ILE A 178 2.75 2.70 22.22
C ILE A 178 3.92 3.19 21.35
N VAL A 179 4.20 2.51 20.24
CA VAL A 179 5.28 2.88 19.30
C VAL A 179 5.06 4.27 18.73
N SER A 180 3.82 4.64 18.39
CA SER A 180 3.47 5.96 17.86
C SER A 180 3.79 7.08 18.85
N VAL A 181 3.39 6.92 20.11
CA VAL A 181 3.71 7.89 21.17
C VAL A 181 5.21 8.00 21.34
N ALA A 182 5.91 6.88 21.41
CA ALA A 182 7.38 6.86 21.56
C ALA A 182 8.08 7.53 20.37
N ALA A 183 7.66 7.24 19.13
CA ALA A 183 8.20 7.85 17.91
C ALA A 183 7.97 9.36 17.88
N GLY A 184 6.82 9.84 18.32
CA GLY A 184 6.49 11.27 18.40
C GLY A 184 7.49 12.08 19.24
N TYR A 185 8.11 11.48 20.26
CA TYR A 185 9.17 12.16 21.04
C TYR A 185 10.46 12.39 20.26
N ALA A 186 10.72 11.57 19.23
CA ALA A 186 11.92 11.67 18.41
C ALA A 186 11.75 12.60 17.19
N PHE A 187 10.53 12.94 16.80
CA PHE A 187 10.25 13.81 15.65
C PHE A 187 10.72 15.26 15.88
N ALA A 188 11.16 15.90 14.79
CA ALA A 188 11.62 17.28 14.82
C ALA A 188 10.48 18.30 14.97
N ASP A 189 9.23 17.88 14.87
CA ASP A 189 8.02 18.71 14.87
C ASP A 189 7.99 19.69 13.67
N GLU A 190 8.26 19.15 12.51
CA GLU A 190 8.23 19.91 11.25
C GLU A 190 6.83 20.47 10.96
N ARG A 191 6.79 21.74 10.57
CA ARG A 191 5.57 22.41 10.12
C ARG A 191 5.74 22.80 8.66
N THR A 192 5.05 22.11 7.77
CA THR A 192 5.08 22.46 6.36
C THR A 192 4.19 23.69 6.11
N PRO A 193 4.73 24.84 5.69
CA PRO A 193 3.91 26.02 5.41
C PRO A 193 2.87 25.72 4.34
N LEU A 194 1.64 26.21 4.55
CA LEU A 194 0.62 26.13 3.50
C LEU A 194 1.07 26.95 2.28
N PRO A 195 0.83 26.44 1.07
CA PRO A 195 1.17 27.18 -0.16
C PRO A 195 0.42 28.50 -0.21
N THR A 196 1.09 29.57 -0.65
CA THR A 196 0.46 30.86 -0.88
C THR A 196 -0.63 30.74 -1.96
N LYS A 197 -1.63 31.63 -1.94
CA LYS A 197 -2.72 31.63 -2.93
C LYS A 197 -2.17 31.57 -4.36
N ARG A 198 -1.19 32.40 -4.69
CA ARG A 198 -0.55 32.44 -6.03
C ARG A 198 0.16 31.12 -6.40
N SER A 199 0.82 30.48 -5.45
CA SER A 199 1.47 29.18 -5.71
C SER A 199 0.42 28.06 -5.82
N ARG A 200 -0.66 28.14 -5.06
CA ARG A 200 -1.80 27.21 -5.13
C ARG A 200 -2.50 27.30 -6.49
N ASP A 201 -2.82 28.50 -6.96
CA ASP A 201 -3.50 28.69 -8.25
C ASP A 201 -2.63 28.18 -9.41
N ARG A 202 -1.33 28.50 -9.41
CA ARG A 202 -0.37 27.98 -10.41
C ARG A 202 -0.25 26.45 -10.36
N ASN A 203 -0.27 25.85 -9.17
CA ASN A 203 -0.24 24.41 -9.04
C ASN A 203 -1.53 23.76 -9.54
N LEU A 204 -2.69 24.37 -9.31
CA LEU A 204 -3.98 23.89 -9.82
C LEU A 204 -4.02 23.89 -11.35
N GLU A 205 -3.56 24.97 -12.01
CA GLU A 205 -3.47 25.04 -13.48
C GLU A 205 -2.52 23.94 -14.05
N ARG A 206 -1.35 23.76 -13.43
CA ARG A 206 -0.42 22.70 -13.83
C ARG A 206 -1.01 21.32 -13.59
N THR A 207 -1.68 21.11 -12.46
CA THR A 207 -2.34 19.84 -12.17
C THR A 207 -3.43 19.56 -13.19
N ALA A 208 -4.26 20.54 -13.55
CA ALA A 208 -5.29 20.36 -14.57
C ALA A 208 -4.67 20.01 -15.95
N SER A 209 -3.57 20.65 -16.34
CA SER A 209 -2.95 20.41 -17.65
C SER A 209 -2.38 19.00 -17.80
N VAL A 210 -1.80 18.41 -16.74
CA VAL A 210 -1.21 17.07 -16.82
C VAL A 210 -2.22 15.95 -16.97
N TRP A 211 -3.49 16.18 -16.55
CA TRP A 211 -4.57 15.22 -16.73
C TRP A 211 -4.98 15.02 -18.21
N PHE A 212 -4.60 15.95 -19.09
CA PHE A 212 -4.83 15.85 -20.54
C PHE A 212 -3.56 15.52 -21.31
N GLU A 213 -2.43 15.36 -20.62
CA GLU A 213 -1.16 15.02 -21.26
C GLU A 213 -1.10 13.51 -21.56
N LYS A 214 -1.05 13.15 -22.86
CA LYS A 214 -1.06 11.75 -23.31
C LYS A 214 -0.03 10.87 -22.60
N ARG A 215 1.22 11.38 -22.43
CA ARG A 215 2.29 10.64 -21.75
C ARG A 215 1.93 10.36 -20.29
N SER A 216 1.46 11.37 -19.57
CA SER A 216 1.07 11.23 -18.16
C SER A 216 -0.10 10.25 -17.96
N ILE A 217 -1.10 10.32 -18.85
CA ILE A 217 -2.23 9.36 -18.83
C ILE A 217 -1.74 7.93 -19.05
N LEU A 218 -0.88 7.70 -20.04
CA LEU A 218 -0.39 6.35 -20.33
C LEU A 218 0.50 5.80 -19.20
N ILE A 219 1.34 6.63 -18.57
CA ILE A 219 2.12 6.22 -17.41
C ILE A 219 1.20 5.97 -16.20
N ALA A 220 0.15 6.78 -16.02
CA ALA A 220 -0.83 6.57 -14.96
C ALA A 220 -1.60 5.26 -15.13
N ILE A 221 -1.93 4.84 -16.37
CA ILE A 221 -2.51 3.52 -16.65
C ILE A 221 -1.56 2.39 -16.22
N ILE A 222 -0.27 2.51 -16.49
CA ILE A 222 0.73 1.53 -16.05
C ILE A 222 0.77 1.47 -14.52
N GLY A 223 0.83 2.63 -13.84
CA GLY A 223 0.80 2.71 -12.38
C GLY A 223 -0.47 2.13 -11.77
N PHE A 224 -1.63 2.45 -12.35
CA PHE A 224 -2.94 1.88 -11.99
C PHE A 224 -2.90 0.35 -12.03
N SER A 225 -2.36 -0.22 -13.11
CA SER A 225 -2.33 -1.67 -13.33
C SER A 225 -1.46 -2.39 -12.29
N PHE A 226 -0.29 -1.85 -11.99
CA PHE A 226 0.59 -2.41 -10.95
C PHE A 226 -0.07 -2.35 -9.58
N ILE A 227 -0.63 -1.21 -9.19
CA ILE A 227 -1.29 -1.08 -7.88
C ILE A 227 -2.55 -1.94 -7.81
N MET A 228 -3.31 -2.04 -8.90
CA MET A 228 -4.44 -2.97 -8.97
C MET A 228 -4.00 -4.41 -8.70
N ALA A 229 -2.90 -4.85 -9.30
CA ALA A 229 -2.36 -6.19 -9.08
C ALA A 229 -1.85 -6.38 -7.63
N GLU A 230 -1.15 -5.38 -7.04
CA GLU A 230 -0.67 -5.44 -5.65
C GLU A 230 -1.84 -5.51 -4.67
N THR A 231 -2.82 -4.63 -4.82
CA THR A 231 -4.01 -4.60 -3.95
C THR A 231 -4.87 -5.85 -4.13
N SER A 232 -4.96 -6.39 -5.36
CA SER A 232 -5.66 -7.66 -5.63
C SER A 232 -5.02 -8.82 -4.88
N ALA A 233 -3.69 -8.89 -4.84
CA ALA A 233 -3.00 -9.92 -4.07
C ALA A 233 -3.32 -9.79 -2.57
N GLY A 234 -3.24 -8.57 -2.02
CA GLY A 234 -3.51 -8.34 -0.61
C GLY A 234 -4.94 -8.70 -0.19
N THR A 235 -5.92 -8.25 -0.96
CA THR A 235 -7.32 -8.44 -0.61
C THR A 235 -7.80 -9.86 -0.89
N TRP A 236 -7.39 -10.47 -2.01
CA TRP A 236 -8.05 -11.63 -2.55
C TRP A 236 -7.24 -12.92 -2.51
N VAL A 237 -5.89 -12.89 -2.45
CA VAL A 237 -5.09 -14.13 -2.41
C VAL A 237 -5.42 -14.98 -1.19
N PRO A 238 -5.49 -14.44 0.05
CA PRO A 238 -5.87 -15.27 1.20
C PRO A 238 -7.26 -15.90 1.04
N ILE A 239 -8.23 -15.14 0.54
CA ILE A 239 -9.61 -15.62 0.30
C ILE A 239 -9.63 -16.68 -0.80
N ALA A 240 -8.94 -16.45 -1.92
CA ALA A 240 -8.88 -17.42 -3.03
C ALA A 240 -8.26 -18.77 -2.60
N LEU A 241 -7.21 -18.73 -1.80
CA LEU A 241 -6.56 -19.94 -1.30
C LEU A 241 -7.46 -20.75 -0.37
N THR A 242 -8.25 -20.09 0.50
CA THR A 242 -9.20 -20.82 1.35
C THR A 242 -10.34 -21.46 0.56
N GLN A 243 -10.76 -20.87 -0.55
CA GLN A 243 -11.79 -21.46 -1.43
C GLN A 243 -11.33 -22.78 -2.10
N VAL A 244 -10.00 -22.99 -2.21
CA VAL A 244 -9.44 -24.24 -2.76
C VAL A 244 -8.84 -25.16 -1.68
N GLY A 245 -9.25 -24.98 -0.42
CA GLY A 245 -8.98 -25.91 0.67
C GLY A 245 -7.74 -25.60 1.52
N PHE A 246 -7.08 -24.46 1.31
CA PHE A 246 -6.03 -24.03 2.25
C PHE A 246 -6.65 -23.57 3.56
N SER A 247 -6.00 -23.85 4.69
CA SER A 247 -6.39 -23.23 5.95
C SER A 247 -6.13 -21.72 5.93
N SER A 248 -6.88 -20.93 6.72
CA SER A 248 -6.67 -19.49 6.83
C SER A 248 -5.23 -19.15 7.24
N ALA A 249 -4.61 -19.96 8.11
CA ALA A 249 -3.22 -19.81 8.50
C ALA A 249 -2.26 -20.00 7.31
N ALA A 250 -2.46 -21.06 6.51
CA ALA A 250 -1.64 -21.31 5.32
C ALA A 250 -1.82 -20.22 4.26
N ALA A 251 -3.03 -19.71 4.10
CA ALA A 251 -3.33 -18.60 3.19
C ALA A 251 -2.66 -17.29 3.63
N ALA A 252 -2.67 -16.97 4.93
CA ALA A 252 -1.96 -15.83 5.50
C ALA A 252 -0.44 -15.97 5.33
N PHE A 253 0.11 -17.17 5.53
CA PHE A 253 1.52 -17.45 5.29
C PHE A 253 1.90 -17.25 3.82
N ALA A 254 1.09 -17.74 2.89
CA ALA A 254 1.32 -17.56 1.44
C ALA A 254 1.36 -16.07 1.06
N PHE A 255 0.51 -15.24 1.66
CA PHE A 255 0.57 -13.78 1.51
C PHE A 255 1.88 -13.20 2.09
N GLY A 256 2.37 -13.73 3.19
CA GLY A 256 3.69 -13.39 3.73
C GLY A 256 4.82 -13.70 2.75
N VAL A 257 4.79 -14.87 2.10
CA VAL A 257 5.76 -15.26 1.04
C VAL A 257 5.72 -14.26 -0.12
N PHE A 258 4.55 -13.85 -0.57
CA PHE A 258 4.41 -12.82 -1.60
C PHE A 258 5.15 -11.53 -1.23
N TRP A 259 5.04 -11.06 0.03
CA TRP A 259 5.73 -9.86 0.50
C TRP A 259 7.24 -10.04 0.69
N ILE A 260 7.71 -11.24 1.07
CA ILE A 260 9.16 -11.56 1.05
C ILE A 260 9.70 -11.32 -0.36
N VAL A 261 9.04 -11.88 -1.36
CA VAL A 261 9.48 -11.83 -2.74
C VAL A 261 9.49 -10.40 -3.29
N ILE A 262 8.44 -9.61 -3.02
CA ILE A 262 8.40 -8.18 -3.38
C ILE A 262 9.57 -7.42 -2.74
N THR A 263 9.82 -7.66 -1.45
CA THR A 263 10.87 -6.95 -0.70
C THR A 263 12.25 -7.27 -1.25
N LEU A 264 12.54 -8.54 -1.49
CA LEU A 264 13.79 -8.99 -2.11
C LEU A 264 13.95 -8.43 -3.53
N GLY A 265 12.89 -8.47 -4.33
CA GLY A 265 12.88 -7.90 -5.67
C GLY A 265 13.12 -6.39 -5.68
N ARG A 266 12.59 -5.63 -4.69
CA ARG A 266 12.86 -4.18 -4.53
C ARG A 266 14.33 -3.90 -4.23
N LEU A 267 14.98 -4.73 -3.44
CA LEU A 267 16.42 -4.60 -3.16
C LEU A 267 17.28 -4.81 -4.41
N LEU A 268 16.88 -5.71 -5.28
CA LEU A 268 17.57 -6.02 -6.54
C LEU A 268 17.15 -5.08 -7.70
N GLY A 269 16.03 -4.40 -7.57
CA GLY A 269 15.41 -3.62 -8.64
C GLY A 269 16.29 -2.52 -9.21
N GLY A 270 17.07 -1.84 -8.36
CA GLY A 270 18.04 -0.83 -8.80
C GLY A 270 19.05 -1.39 -9.79
N PHE A 271 19.66 -2.54 -9.46
CA PHE A 271 20.63 -3.21 -10.33
C PHE A 271 20.01 -3.59 -11.70
N VAL A 272 18.76 -4.09 -11.69
CA VAL A 272 18.05 -4.46 -12.93
C VAL A 272 17.78 -3.22 -13.78
N VAL A 273 17.38 -2.11 -13.17
CA VAL A 273 17.14 -0.83 -13.89
C VAL A 273 18.42 -0.28 -14.47
N ASP A 274 19.52 -0.30 -13.74
CA ASP A 274 20.82 0.18 -14.20
C ASP A 274 21.32 -0.63 -15.41
N ARG A 275 21.06 -1.94 -15.42
CA ARG A 275 21.50 -2.83 -16.50
C ARG A 275 20.64 -2.77 -17.76
N PHE A 276 19.31 -2.70 -17.62
CA PHE A 276 18.35 -2.86 -18.73
C PHE A 276 17.61 -1.55 -19.07
N GLY A 277 17.73 -0.55 -18.22
CA GLY A 277 17.00 0.71 -18.34
C GLY A 277 15.53 0.58 -17.95
N ARG A 278 14.89 1.71 -17.68
CA ARG A 278 13.54 1.83 -17.14
C ARG A 278 12.47 1.12 -17.99
N ARG A 279 12.50 1.31 -19.31
CA ARG A 279 11.51 0.74 -20.23
C ARG A 279 11.49 -0.79 -20.19
N LEU A 280 12.66 -1.43 -20.37
CA LEU A 280 12.73 -2.90 -20.41
C LEU A 280 12.44 -3.49 -19.04
N THR A 281 12.81 -2.83 -17.95
CA THR A 281 12.46 -3.24 -16.61
C THR A 281 10.95 -3.21 -16.37
N ILE A 282 10.25 -2.14 -16.76
CA ILE A 282 8.78 -2.06 -16.65
C ILE A 282 8.11 -3.14 -17.53
N LEU A 283 8.59 -3.34 -18.76
CA LEU A 283 8.11 -4.39 -19.65
C LEU A 283 8.24 -5.78 -18.99
N GLY A 284 9.43 -6.10 -18.50
CA GLY A 284 9.70 -7.38 -17.82
C GLY A 284 8.88 -7.56 -16.56
N CYS A 285 8.78 -6.51 -15.72
CA CYS A 285 7.94 -6.51 -14.53
C CYS A 285 6.47 -6.77 -14.86
N ALA A 286 5.91 -6.09 -15.86
CA ALA A 286 4.52 -6.25 -16.24
C ALA A 286 4.22 -7.66 -16.78
N LEU A 287 5.07 -8.19 -17.65
CA LEU A 287 4.92 -9.55 -18.19
C LEU A 287 5.13 -10.62 -17.10
N LEU A 288 6.12 -10.46 -16.23
CA LEU A 288 6.38 -11.39 -15.14
C LEU A 288 5.21 -11.41 -14.14
N THR A 289 4.68 -10.24 -13.79
CA THR A 289 3.51 -10.14 -12.91
C THR A 289 2.28 -10.78 -13.56
N ALA A 290 1.99 -10.47 -14.83
CA ALA A 290 0.87 -11.05 -15.55
C ALA A 290 1.00 -12.59 -15.63
N SER A 291 2.18 -13.10 -15.96
CA SER A 291 2.45 -14.54 -15.99
C SER A 291 2.27 -15.17 -14.60
N GLY A 292 2.74 -14.51 -13.54
CA GLY A 292 2.54 -14.95 -12.17
C GLY A 292 1.07 -15.05 -11.77
N ILE A 293 0.26 -14.05 -12.16
CA ILE A 293 -1.18 -14.07 -11.94
C ILE A 293 -1.83 -15.23 -12.71
N LEU A 294 -1.48 -15.42 -13.99
CA LEU A 294 -2.04 -16.53 -14.80
C LEU A 294 -1.66 -17.91 -14.23
N VAL A 295 -0.44 -18.07 -13.76
CA VAL A 295 0.00 -19.30 -13.07
C VAL A 295 -0.76 -19.48 -11.76
N PHE A 296 -1.00 -18.39 -10.99
CA PHE A 296 -1.81 -18.45 -9.77
C PHE A 296 -3.25 -18.84 -10.07
N MET A 297 -3.86 -18.30 -11.14
CA MET A 297 -5.20 -18.66 -11.59
C MET A 297 -5.31 -20.14 -11.96
N ALA A 298 -4.25 -20.72 -12.53
CA ALA A 298 -4.17 -22.16 -12.83
C ALA A 298 -3.84 -23.01 -11.60
N GLY A 299 -3.44 -22.40 -10.50
CA GLY A 299 -2.94 -23.05 -9.27
C GLY A 299 -3.84 -24.16 -8.71
N PRO A 300 -5.18 -24.02 -8.68
CA PRO A 300 -6.08 -25.09 -8.28
C PRO A 300 -5.93 -26.37 -9.09
N ALA A 301 -5.67 -26.25 -10.41
CA ALA A 301 -5.50 -27.38 -11.31
C ALA A 301 -4.11 -28.03 -11.22
N ILE A 302 -3.07 -27.20 -10.96
CA ILE A 302 -1.68 -27.67 -10.92
C ILE A 302 -1.18 -27.95 -9.50
N HIS A 303 -2.02 -27.74 -8.47
CA HIS A 303 -1.71 -27.93 -7.04
C HIS A 303 -0.47 -27.15 -6.54
N PHE A 304 -0.07 -26.08 -7.22
CA PHE A 304 1.13 -25.32 -6.91
C PHE A 304 0.96 -23.79 -7.01
N PRO A 305 0.14 -23.17 -6.16
CA PRO A 305 -0.14 -21.72 -6.25
C PRO A 305 1.08 -20.84 -5.90
N TYR A 306 2.05 -21.36 -5.13
CA TYR A 306 3.21 -20.58 -4.68
C TYR A 306 4.09 -20.09 -5.83
N LEU A 307 4.25 -20.87 -6.92
CA LEU A 307 4.99 -20.42 -8.09
C LEU A 307 4.39 -19.16 -8.68
N GLY A 308 3.05 -19.12 -8.80
CA GLY A 308 2.32 -17.93 -9.26
C GLY A 308 2.60 -16.73 -8.37
N LEU A 309 2.54 -16.89 -7.03
CA LEU A 309 2.81 -15.82 -6.08
C LEU A 309 4.26 -15.32 -6.14
N VAL A 310 5.23 -16.20 -6.33
CA VAL A 310 6.65 -15.83 -6.48
C VAL A 310 6.87 -15.02 -7.76
N LEU A 311 6.36 -15.47 -8.89
CA LEU A 311 6.47 -14.74 -10.17
C LEU A 311 5.75 -13.39 -10.09
N TRP A 312 4.53 -13.38 -9.52
CA TRP A 312 3.74 -12.17 -9.31
C TRP A 312 4.49 -11.16 -8.43
N GLY A 313 4.99 -11.60 -7.26
CA GLY A 313 5.73 -10.75 -6.33
C GLY A 313 7.03 -10.18 -6.91
N LEU A 314 7.82 -10.99 -7.62
CA LEU A 314 9.03 -10.53 -8.31
C LEU A 314 8.70 -9.47 -9.36
N GLY A 315 7.68 -9.70 -10.19
CA GLY A 315 7.25 -8.75 -11.20
C GLY A 315 6.75 -7.43 -10.61
N MET A 316 6.06 -7.48 -9.46
CA MET A 316 5.56 -6.28 -8.77
C MET A 316 6.65 -5.38 -8.20
N SER A 317 7.85 -5.89 -7.96
CA SER A 317 8.87 -5.27 -7.12
C SER A 317 9.30 -3.87 -7.58
N ALA A 318 9.53 -3.65 -8.87
CA ALA A 318 10.04 -2.39 -9.42
C ALA A 318 9.03 -1.64 -10.30
N GLY A 319 7.94 -2.28 -10.73
CA GLY A 319 7.02 -1.72 -11.73
C GLY A 319 6.44 -0.37 -11.33
N PHE A 320 5.77 -0.29 -10.18
CA PHE A 320 5.16 0.95 -9.72
C PHE A 320 6.18 2.05 -9.35
N PRO A 321 7.26 1.79 -8.60
CA PRO A 321 8.28 2.80 -8.31
C PRO A 321 8.84 3.45 -9.59
N LEU A 322 9.02 2.70 -10.65
CA LEU A 322 9.52 3.23 -11.92
C LEU A 322 8.52 4.12 -12.65
N THR A 323 7.21 3.94 -12.43
CA THR A 323 6.20 4.86 -12.98
C THR A 323 6.28 6.22 -12.30
N ILE A 324 6.50 6.28 -10.98
CA ILE A 324 6.73 7.53 -10.25
C ILE A 324 7.98 8.24 -10.80
N THR A 325 9.07 7.49 -10.98
CA THR A 325 10.31 8.04 -11.57
C THR A 325 10.05 8.64 -12.96
N ALA A 326 9.24 7.96 -13.80
CA ALA A 326 8.89 8.44 -15.13
C ALA A 326 8.04 9.72 -15.11
N MET A 327 7.15 9.86 -14.11
CA MET A 327 6.38 11.10 -13.90
C MET A 327 7.27 12.27 -13.47
N GLY A 328 8.38 11.98 -12.80
CA GLY A 328 9.33 12.99 -12.31
C GLY A 328 10.37 13.47 -13.34
N ASP A 329 10.40 12.96 -14.58
CA ASP A 329 11.43 13.28 -15.57
C ASP A 329 11.59 14.78 -15.87
N ASP A 330 10.51 15.53 -15.90
CA ASP A 330 10.54 16.99 -16.10
C ASP A 330 10.29 17.71 -14.78
N PRO A 331 11.30 18.36 -14.18
CA PRO A 331 11.18 19.03 -12.90
C PRO A 331 10.07 20.09 -12.85
N LYS A 332 9.74 20.71 -13.99
CA LYS A 332 8.71 21.76 -14.10
C LYS A 332 7.32 21.22 -13.77
N PHE A 333 7.01 19.98 -14.15
CA PHE A 333 5.70 19.34 -13.97
C PHE A 333 5.75 18.14 -13.01
N ALA A 334 6.91 17.77 -12.48
CA ALA A 334 7.10 16.59 -11.63
C ALA A 334 6.08 16.51 -10.49
N SER A 335 5.92 17.58 -9.72
CA SER A 335 4.97 17.60 -8.59
C SER A 335 3.52 17.36 -9.05
N ALA A 336 3.08 17.98 -10.14
CA ALA A 336 1.73 17.82 -10.66
C ALA A 336 1.48 16.40 -11.19
N ARG A 337 2.45 15.82 -11.92
CA ARG A 337 2.36 14.45 -12.44
C ARG A 337 2.43 13.39 -11.34
N ILE A 338 3.27 13.60 -10.33
CA ILE A 338 3.33 12.70 -9.16
C ILE A 338 2.02 12.74 -8.38
N ASN A 339 1.42 13.91 -8.17
CA ASN A 339 0.11 14.03 -7.53
C ASN A 339 -0.99 13.32 -8.36
N MET A 340 -0.95 13.44 -9.68
CA MET A 340 -1.86 12.72 -10.57
C MET A 340 -1.75 11.20 -10.37
N ILE A 341 -0.53 10.64 -10.43
CA ILE A 341 -0.37 9.18 -10.30
C ILE A 341 -0.75 8.69 -8.91
N ILE A 342 -0.47 9.44 -7.84
CA ILE A 342 -0.90 9.09 -6.49
C ILE A 342 -2.44 9.05 -6.39
N THR A 343 -3.13 10.02 -6.99
CA THR A 343 -4.60 10.01 -7.05
C THR A 343 -5.12 8.78 -7.78
N VAL A 344 -4.53 8.44 -8.92
CA VAL A 344 -4.88 7.26 -9.72
C VAL A 344 -4.63 5.96 -8.94
N VAL A 345 -3.58 5.91 -8.11
CA VAL A 345 -3.26 4.78 -7.23
C VAL A 345 -4.34 4.55 -6.17
N TYR A 346 -4.78 5.62 -5.50
CA TYR A 346 -5.90 5.49 -4.54
C TYR A 346 -7.17 5.03 -5.22
N PHE A 347 -7.45 5.57 -6.42
CA PHE A 347 -8.60 5.14 -7.20
C PHE A 347 -8.51 3.67 -7.61
N SER A 348 -7.31 3.21 -8.03
CA SER A 348 -7.05 1.79 -8.29
C SER A 348 -7.36 0.93 -7.07
N SER A 349 -6.83 1.31 -5.89
CA SER A 349 -7.02 0.55 -4.66
C SER A 349 -8.48 0.48 -4.21
N ILE A 350 -9.25 1.56 -4.40
CA ILE A 350 -10.70 1.59 -4.12
C ILE A 350 -11.45 0.66 -5.07
N THR A 351 -11.06 0.64 -6.34
CA THR A 351 -11.77 -0.12 -7.39
C THR A 351 -11.56 -1.63 -7.28
N VAL A 352 -10.42 -2.09 -6.77
CA VAL A 352 -10.07 -3.53 -6.68
C VAL A 352 -11.15 -4.34 -5.94
N GLY A 353 -11.59 -3.85 -4.78
CA GLY A 353 -12.59 -4.56 -3.97
C GLY A 353 -13.86 -4.85 -4.75
N PRO A 354 -14.61 -3.81 -5.18
CA PRO A 354 -15.84 -3.99 -5.94
C PRO A 354 -15.65 -4.68 -7.29
N ALA A 355 -14.59 -4.36 -8.03
CA ALA A 355 -14.38 -4.95 -9.36
C ALA A 355 -14.09 -6.45 -9.28
N LEU A 356 -13.12 -6.88 -8.47
CA LEU A 356 -12.84 -8.30 -8.33
C LEU A 356 -13.92 -9.01 -7.51
N GLY A 357 -14.50 -8.35 -6.50
CA GLY A 357 -15.60 -8.91 -5.73
C GLY A 357 -16.83 -9.18 -6.57
N GLY A 358 -17.24 -8.24 -7.41
CA GLY A 358 -18.38 -8.42 -8.30
C GLY A 358 -18.17 -9.51 -9.36
N VAL A 359 -17.03 -9.49 -10.05
CA VAL A 359 -16.68 -10.55 -11.01
C VAL A 359 -16.46 -11.89 -10.29
N GLY A 360 -15.83 -11.88 -9.13
CA GLY A 360 -15.58 -13.07 -8.31
C GLY A 360 -16.88 -13.72 -7.82
N GLN A 361 -17.89 -12.92 -7.49
CA GLN A 361 -19.24 -13.42 -7.14
C GLN A 361 -19.93 -14.09 -8.32
N ALA A 362 -19.81 -13.54 -9.53
CA ALA A 362 -20.49 -14.03 -10.72
C ALA A 362 -19.78 -15.21 -11.39
N LEU A 363 -18.44 -15.18 -11.46
CA LEU A 363 -17.62 -16.09 -12.27
C LEU A 363 -16.55 -16.85 -11.49
N GLY A 364 -16.44 -16.58 -10.18
CA GLY A 364 -15.40 -17.11 -9.30
C GLY A 364 -14.17 -16.18 -9.20
N ILE A 365 -13.56 -16.18 -8.00
CA ILE A 365 -12.46 -15.24 -7.67
C ILE A 365 -11.21 -15.46 -8.54
N TYR A 366 -10.92 -16.70 -8.94
CA TYR A 366 -9.79 -16.99 -9.82
C TYR A 366 -9.95 -16.33 -11.20
N VAL A 367 -11.16 -16.31 -11.76
CA VAL A 367 -11.46 -15.60 -13.02
C VAL A 367 -11.30 -14.10 -12.87
N ALA A 368 -11.67 -13.54 -11.71
CA ALA A 368 -11.56 -12.11 -11.45
C ALA A 368 -10.10 -11.59 -11.51
N PHE A 369 -9.11 -12.41 -11.18
CA PHE A 369 -7.69 -12.06 -11.36
C PHE A 369 -7.29 -11.85 -12.83
N GLY A 370 -8.09 -12.26 -13.78
CA GLY A 370 -7.91 -11.94 -15.19
C GLY A 370 -7.93 -10.43 -15.48
N ILE A 371 -8.62 -9.63 -14.64
CA ILE A 371 -8.66 -8.17 -14.78
C ILE A 371 -7.27 -7.55 -14.61
N PRO A 372 -6.58 -7.69 -13.46
CA PRO A 372 -5.23 -7.16 -13.30
C PRO A 372 -4.22 -7.80 -14.27
N ALA A 373 -4.37 -9.08 -14.65
CA ALA A 373 -3.51 -9.71 -15.64
C ALA A 373 -3.62 -9.02 -17.00
N ALA A 374 -4.84 -8.77 -17.48
CA ALA A 374 -5.08 -8.08 -18.75
C ALA A 374 -4.54 -6.64 -18.75
N LEU A 375 -4.73 -5.91 -17.65
CA LEU A 375 -4.20 -4.56 -17.49
C LEU A 375 -2.65 -4.53 -17.47
N LEU A 376 -2.01 -5.55 -16.92
CA LEU A 376 -0.55 -5.67 -16.95
C LEU A 376 -0.02 -6.00 -18.34
N ILE A 377 -0.73 -6.83 -19.11
CA ILE A 377 -0.39 -7.06 -20.53
C ILE A 377 -0.49 -5.75 -21.32
N LEU A 378 -1.55 -4.97 -21.10
CA LEU A 378 -1.66 -3.62 -21.67
C LEU A 378 -0.49 -2.73 -21.24
N SER A 379 -0.11 -2.75 -19.96
CA SER A 379 1.03 -2.00 -19.41
C SER A 379 2.36 -2.38 -20.06
N ALA A 380 2.56 -3.66 -20.35
CA ALA A 380 3.72 -4.14 -21.11
C ALA A 380 3.77 -3.52 -22.51
N ALA A 381 2.65 -3.50 -23.23
CA ALA A 381 2.55 -2.87 -24.54
C ALA A 381 2.81 -1.34 -24.48
N LEU A 382 2.36 -0.69 -23.40
CA LEU A 382 2.54 0.76 -23.18
C LEU A 382 3.93 1.13 -22.62
N SER A 383 4.78 0.18 -22.26
CA SER A 383 6.07 0.43 -21.58
C SER A 383 6.98 1.42 -22.32
N GLY A 384 6.81 1.58 -23.63
CA GLY A 384 7.55 2.53 -24.46
C GLY A 384 7.47 3.99 -24.01
N VAL A 385 6.34 4.40 -23.39
CA VAL A 385 6.12 5.79 -22.92
C VAL A 385 6.96 6.16 -21.69
N THR A 386 7.54 5.16 -21.03
CA THR A 386 8.33 5.35 -19.81
C THR A 386 9.82 5.63 -20.09
N ARG A 387 10.24 5.72 -21.36
CA ARG A 387 11.60 6.15 -21.70
C ARG A 387 11.91 7.51 -21.06
N PRO A 388 13.16 7.71 -20.55
CA PRO A 388 13.57 9.03 -20.07
C PRO A 388 13.32 10.11 -21.12
N LEU A 389 12.91 11.30 -20.68
CA LEU A 389 12.80 12.45 -21.57
C LEU A 389 14.21 12.98 -21.84
N GLU A 390 14.55 13.19 -23.12
CA GLU A 390 15.69 13.99 -23.49
C GLU A 390 15.31 15.46 -23.26
N ILE A 391 15.69 16.01 -22.11
CA ILE A 391 15.51 17.44 -21.83
C ILE A 391 16.60 18.15 -22.60
N LYS A 392 16.21 18.82 -23.70
CA LYS A 392 17.09 19.74 -24.45
C LYS A 392 17.28 21.05 -23.70
#